data_c24e661e0eeac9a16640d9eb12144a45
#
_entry.id   c24e661e0eeac9a16640d9eb12144a45
#
_cell.length_a   1.000
_cell.length_b   1.000
_cell.length_c   1.000
_cell.angle_alpha   90.00
_cell.angle_beta   90.00
_cell.angle_gamma   90.00
#
_symmetry.space_group_name_H-M   'P 1'
#
loop_
_entity.id
_entity.type
_entity.pdbx_description
1 polymer ?
#
loop_
_entity_poly.entity_id
_entity_poly.type
_entity_poly.pdbx_seq_one_letter_code
_entity_poly.pdbx_strand_id
1 'polypeptide(L)'
;MSPLNILLRVLRRGPHRHEAPDGERGRVLVLTIGCAALAAALIAVIASASAVYLDRKELLALADATAAHAAATIDEGTYSSGEIGVSDESVRRSAQEFLASAPAAMTDAPALAIADPTGVAPDGGAQVTLVALSRPAFLPWVLAPWSEGIALRVTVTARGG
;
A
#
# COMPACT_ATOMS: atom_id res chain seq x y z
N MET A 1 -6.26 -73.01 46.11
CA MET A 1 -6.01 -71.90 45.19
C MET A 1 -6.39 -70.62 45.94
N SER A 2 -5.39 -69.85 46.34
CA SER A 2 -5.61 -68.69 47.25
C SER A 2 -6.11 -67.49 46.47
N PRO A 3 -7.10 -66.76 46.97
CA PRO A 3 -7.71 -65.58 46.33
C PRO A 3 -6.73 -64.43 46.08
N LEU A 4 -5.55 -64.45 46.75
CA LEU A 4 -4.52 -63.44 46.67
C LEU A 4 -3.85 -63.38 45.31
N ASN A 5 -3.78 -64.50 44.55
CA ASN A 5 -3.16 -64.52 43.21
C ASN A 5 -4.02 -63.89 42.11
N ILE A 6 -5.30 -63.75 42.32
CA ILE A 6 -6.21 -63.10 41.36
C ILE A 6 -6.06 -61.55 41.49
N LEU A 7 -5.92 -61.05 42.70
CA LEU A 7 -5.78 -59.61 42.94
C LEU A 7 -4.46 -59.04 42.38
N LEU A 8 -3.36 -59.81 42.49
CA LEU A 8 -2.07 -59.40 41.94
C LEU A 8 -2.01 -59.40 40.41
N ARG A 9 -2.89 -60.17 39.74
CA ARG A 9 -2.98 -60.19 38.28
C ARG A 9 -3.75 -58.99 37.71
N VAL A 10 -4.71 -58.44 38.47
CA VAL A 10 -5.48 -57.25 38.08
C VAL A 10 -4.70 -55.98 38.25
N LEU A 11 -3.86 -55.88 39.30
CA LEU A 11 -3.02 -54.72 39.53
C LEU A 11 -1.82 -54.60 38.57
N ARG A 12 -1.47 -55.63 37.83
CA ARG A 12 -0.36 -55.61 36.88
C ARG A 12 -0.77 -55.19 35.47
N ARG A 13 -2.04 -54.87 35.23
CA ARG A 13 -2.47 -54.17 34.01
C ARG A 13 -2.25 -52.66 34.24
N GLY A 14 -1.00 -52.23 34.08
CA GLY A 14 -0.69 -50.84 33.94
C GLY A 14 -1.52 -50.24 32.80
N PRO A 15 -1.89 -48.96 32.89
CA PRO A 15 -2.60 -48.31 31.81
C PRO A 15 -1.76 -48.42 30.55
N HIS A 16 -2.30 -49.05 29.51
CA HIS A 16 -1.72 -48.99 28.18
C HIS A 16 -1.71 -47.50 27.80
N ARG A 17 -0.59 -46.85 28.02
CA ARG A 17 -0.29 -45.62 27.36
C ARG A 17 -0.35 -45.95 25.87
N HIS A 18 -1.41 -45.52 25.22
CA HIS A 18 -1.39 -45.36 23.78
C HIS A 18 -0.29 -44.35 23.47
N GLU A 19 0.94 -44.86 23.31
CA GLU A 19 1.97 -44.12 22.63
C GLU A 19 1.46 -43.99 21.20
N ALA A 20 0.87 -42.81 20.89
CA ALA A 20 0.58 -42.47 19.52
C ALA A 20 1.92 -42.54 18.78
N PRO A 21 2.00 -43.24 17.64
CA PRO A 21 3.23 -43.44 16.91
C PRO A 21 3.85 -42.05 16.63
N ASP A 22 5.15 -41.90 16.95
CA ASP A 22 5.90 -40.63 16.81
C ASP A 22 5.76 -39.98 15.44
N GLY A 23 5.42 -40.76 14.41
CA GLY A 23 5.10 -40.30 13.04
C GLY A 23 3.83 -39.44 12.93
N GLU A 24 2.82 -39.63 13.77
CA GLU A 24 1.59 -38.81 13.72
C GLU A 24 1.80 -37.45 14.36
N ARG A 25 2.57 -37.39 15.47
CA ARG A 25 2.92 -36.12 16.12
C ARG A 25 3.74 -35.24 15.20
N GLY A 26 4.68 -35.81 14.43
CA GLY A 26 5.46 -35.09 13.45
C GLY A 26 4.60 -34.51 12.33
N ARG A 27 3.63 -35.25 11.82
CA ARG A 27 2.69 -34.80 10.76
C ARG A 27 1.81 -33.63 11.23
N VAL A 28 1.27 -33.72 12.44
CA VAL A 28 0.45 -32.64 13.03
C VAL A 28 1.27 -31.38 13.24
N LEU A 29 2.51 -31.52 13.72
CA LEU A 29 3.42 -30.37 13.89
C LEU A 29 3.70 -29.66 12.57
N VAL A 30 4.05 -30.40 11.52
CA VAL A 30 4.33 -29.85 10.18
C VAL A 30 3.07 -29.17 9.61
N LEU A 31 1.90 -29.78 9.77
CA LEU A 31 0.63 -29.20 9.34
C LEU A 31 0.34 -27.87 10.07
N THR A 32 0.53 -27.85 11.40
CA THR A 32 0.31 -26.66 12.21
C THR A 32 1.25 -25.51 11.80
N ILE A 33 2.53 -25.81 11.59
CA ILE A 33 3.52 -24.83 11.12
C ILE A 33 3.14 -24.34 9.71
N GLY A 34 2.73 -25.24 8.82
CA GLY A 34 2.28 -24.90 7.47
C GLY A 34 1.06 -23.97 7.48
N CYS A 35 0.05 -24.28 8.30
CA CYS A 35 -1.11 -23.41 8.47
C CYS A 35 -0.76 -22.04 9.06
N ALA A 36 0.11 -22.01 10.06
CA ALA A 36 0.56 -20.76 10.66
C ALA A 36 1.34 -19.90 9.66
N ALA A 37 2.23 -20.51 8.88
CA ALA A 37 2.97 -19.82 7.82
C ALA A 37 2.03 -19.26 6.73
N LEU A 38 1.03 -20.03 6.33
CA LEU A 38 0.02 -19.58 5.36
C LEU A 38 -0.78 -18.39 5.90
N ALA A 39 -1.23 -18.47 7.15
CA ALA A 39 -1.95 -17.37 7.79
C ALA A 39 -1.08 -16.10 7.88
N ALA A 40 0.18 -16.23 8.27
CA ALA A 40 1.11 -15.11 8.30
C ALA A 40 1.34 -14.49 6.90
N ALA A 41 1.46 -15.33 5.87
CA ALA A 41 1.59 -14.87 4.49
C ALA A 41 0.36 -14.08 4.03
N LEU A 42 -0.85 -14.55 4.34
CA LEU A 42 -2.10 -13.85 4.01
C LEU A 42 -2.19 -12.49 4.71
N ILE A 43 -1.84 -12.43 6.00
CA ILE A 43 -1.80 -11.15 6.74
C ILE A 43 -0.80 -10.18 6.10
N ALA A 44 0.38 -10.64 5.72
CA ALA A 44 1.39 -9.82 5.06
C ALA A 44 0.90 -9.27 3.71
N VAL A 45 0.19 -10.08 2.91
CA VAL A 45 -0.41 -9.63 1.63
C VAL A 45 -1.46 -8.55 1.86
N ILE A 46 -2.37 -8.75 2.82
CA ILE A 46 -3.41 -7.76 3.14
C ILE A 46 -2.79 -6.45 3.63
N ALA A 47 -1.81 -6.52 4.53
CA ALA A 47 -1.12 -5.35 5.04
C ALA A 47 -0.40 -4.57 3.93
N SER A 48 0.25 -5.27 2.99
CA SER A 48 0.92 -4.65 1.85
C SER A 48 -0.05 -3.98 0.88
N ALA A 49 -1.19 -4.63 0.59
CA ALA A 49 -2.23 -4.04 -0.26
C ALA A 49 -2.83 -2.78 0.38
N SER A 50 -3.01 -2.78 1.70
CA SER A 50 -3.50 -1.62 2.45
C SER A 50 -2.51 -0.45 2.42
N ALA A 51 -1.20 -0.74 2.53
CA ALA A 51 -0.16 0.29 2.42
C ALA A 51 -0.18 0.97 1.04
N VAL A 52 -0.20 0.21 -0.04
CA VAL A 52 -0.28 0.74 -1.41
C VAL A 52 -1.54 1.59 -1.62
N TYR A 53 -2.67 1.17 -1.04
CA TYR A 53 -3.92 1.94 -1.10
C TYR A 53 -3.81 3.28 -0.38
N LEU A 54 -3.16 3.32 0.78
CA LEU A 54 -2.92 4.57 1.53
C LEU A 54 -2.00 5.51 0.76
N ASP A 55 -0.88 5.01 0.24
CA ASP A 55 0.06 5.79 -0.58
C ASP A 55 -0.65 6.41 -1.79
N ARG A 56 -1.54 5.64 -2.44
CA ARG A 56 -2.35 6.16 -3.55
C ARG A 56 -3.31 7.26 -3.11
N LYS A 57 -3.93 7.13 -1.93
CA LYS A 57 -4.83 8.17 -1.38
C LYS A 57 -4.09 9.46 -1.06
N GLU A 58 -2.90 9.35 -0.49
CA GLU A 58 -2.05 10.50 -0.19
C GLU A 58 -1.60 11.20 -1.48
N LEU A 59 -1.17 10.44 -2.47
CA LEU A 59 -0.80 10.98 -3.78
C LEU A 59 -1.99 11.65 -4.48
N LEU A 60 -3.20 11.09 -4.36
CA LEU A 60 -4.42 11.69 -4.89
C LEU A 60 -4.73 13.03 -4.21
N ALA A 61 -4.66 13.07 -2.88
CA ALA A 61 -4.91 14.30 -2.13
C ALA A 61 -3.89 15.40 -2.48
N LEU A 62 -2.62 15.03 -2.67
CA LEU A 62 -1.58 15.96 -3.12
C LEU A 62 -1.86 16.46 -4.54
N ALA A 63 -2.27 15.59 -5.45
CA ALA A 63 -2.62 15.95 -6.82
C ALA A 63 -3.85 16.89 -6.87
N ASP A 64 -4.87 16.64 -6.04
CA ASP A 64 -6.04 17.49 -5.88
C ASP A 64 -5.65 18.91 -5.42
N ALA A 65 -4.83 18.99 -4.35
CA ALA A 65 -4.35 20.27 -3.83
C ALA A 65 -3.52 21.04 -4.87
N THR A 66 -2.64 20.33 -5.59
CA THR A 66 -1.81 20.91 -6.65
C THR A 66 -2.65 21.42 -7.81
N ALA A 67 -3.64 20.66 -8.27
CA ALA A 67 -4.53 21.05 -9.35
C ALA A 67 -5.43 22.24 -8.96
N ALA A 68 -5.94 22.25 -7.72
CA ALA A 68 -6.73 23.37 -7.21
C ALA A 68 -5.91 24.65 -7.12
N HIS A 69 -4.65 24.56 -6.64
CA HIS A 69 -3.74 25.71 -6.62
C HIS A 69 -3.46 26.24 -8.04
N ALA A 70 -3.16 25.34 -8.98
CA ALA A 70 -2.93 25.72 -10.37
C ALA A 70 -4.16 26.38 -11.00
N ALA A 71 -5.36 25.86 -10.75
CA ALA A 71 -6.61 26.44 -11.23
C ALA A 71 -6.86 27.86 -10.66
N ALA A 72 -6.62 28.08 -9.37
CA ALA A 72 -6.76 29.37 -8.73
C ALA A 72 -5.76 30.42 -9.28
N THR A 73 -4.51 30.02 -9.50
CA THR A 73 -3.49 30.91 -10.07
C THR A 73 -3.81 31.34 -11.50
N ILE A 74 -4.45 30.46 -12.28
CA ILE A 74 -4.92 30.77 -13.63
C ILE A 74 -6.01 31.83 -13.59
N ASP A 75 -6.98 31.67 -12.69
CA ASP A 75 -8.12 32.57 -12.56
C ASP A 75 -7.65 33.99 -12.19
N GLU A 76 -6.76 34.13 -11.21
CA GLU A 76 -6.16 35.43 -10.85
C GLU A 76 -5.37 36.07 -11.99
N GLY A 77 -4.61 35.29 -12.75
CA GLY A 77 -3.83 35.75 -13.89
C GLY A 77 -4.72 36.29 -15.02
N THR A 78 -5.84 35.64 -15.27
CA THR A 78 -6.83 36.04 -16.31
C THR A 78 -7.51 37.35 -15.96
N TYR A 79 -7.83 37.60 -14.68
CA TYR A 79 -8.41 38.86 -14.22
C TYR A 79 -7.44 40.04 -14.26
N SER A 80 -6.16 39.82 -14.03
CA SER A 80 -5.17 40.88 -13.89
C SER A 80 -4.58 41.35 -15.22
N SER A 81 -4.44 40.50 -16.21
CA SER A 81 -3.75 40.82 -17.48
C SER A 81 -4.65 41.01 -18.67
N GLY A 82 -5.94 40.61 -18.60
CA GLY A 82 -6.87 40.72 -19.72
C GLY A 82 -6.50 39.84 -20.93
N GLU A 83 -5.45 39.07 -20.83
CA GLU A 83 -4.93 38.17 -21.84
C GLU A 83 -5.27 36.72 -21.43
N ILE A 84 -6.17 36.07 -22.15
CA ILE A 84 -6.60 34.68 -21.95
C ILE A 84 -5.48 33.77 -22.43
N GLY A 85 -4.40 33.69 -21.63
CA GLY A 85 -3.23 32.87 -21.94
C GLY A 85 -3.04 31.72 -20.95
N VAL A 86 -4.11 30.92 -20.71
CA VAL A 86 -3.93 29.65 -19.98
C VAL A 86 -3.18 28.70 -20.88
N SER A 87 -1.95 28.40 -20.53
CA SER A 87 -1.10 27.46 -21.28
C SER A 87 -0.74 26.26 -20.40
N ASP A 88 -0.44 25.13 -21.03
CA ASP A 88 0.04 23.93 -20.33
C ASP A 88 1.29 24.24 -19.48
N GLU A 89 2.13 25.16 -19.97
CA GLU A 89 3.34 25.58 -19.29
C GLU A 89 3.03 26.37 -18.01
N SER A 90 2.00 27.24 -18.02
CA SER A 90 1.57 27.98 -16.82
C SER A 90 1.05 27.06 -15.73
N VAL A 91 0.24 26.06 -16.09
CA VAL A 91 -0.26 25.02 -15.19
C VAL A 91 0.89 24.21 -14.60
N ARG A 92 1.83 23.79 -15.46
CA ARG A 92 3.01 23.02 -15.00
C ARG A 92 3.89 23.81 -14.03
N ARG A 93 4.13 25.08 -14.33
CA ARG A 93 4.91 25.98 -13.45
C ARG A 93 4.23 26.16 -12.10
N SER A 94 2.96 26.47 -12.07
CA SER A 94 2.18 26.62 -10.84
C SER A 94 2.16 25.33 -10.02
N ALA A 95 2.06 24.18 -10.66
CA ALA A 95 2.17 22.87 -10.00
C ALA A 95 3.56 22.64 -9.38
N GLN A 96 4.63 23.02 -10.08
CA GLN A 96 6.00 22.92 -9.57
C GLN A 96 6.23 23.84 -8.36
N GLU A 97 5.74 25.08 -8.43
CA GLU A 97 5.84 26.08 -7.33
C GLU A 97 5.11 25.58 -6.09
N PHE A 98 3.90 25.03 -6.27
CA PHE A 98 3.14 24.44 -5.16
C PHE A 98 3.90 23.30 -4.51
N LEU A 99 4.39 22.31 -5.29
CA LEU A 99 5.13 21.16 -4.75
C LEU A 99 6.44 21.59 -4.07
N ALA A 100 7.12 22.63 -4.58
CA ALA A 100 8.32 23.16 -3.96
C ALA A 100 8.06 23.88 -2.63
N SER A 101 6.87 24.46 -2.44
CA SER A 101 6.44 25.15 -1.22
C SER A 101 5.67 24.24 -0.24
N ALA A 102 5.24 23.08 -0.68
CA ALA A 102 4.47 22.14 0.14
C ALA A 102 5.32 21.56 1.29
N PRO A 103 4.72 21.30 2.46
CA PRO A 103 5.43 20.67 3.57
C PRO A 103 6.08 19.34 3.17
N ALA A 104 7.29 19.09 3.64
CA ALA A 104 8.03 17.87 3.34
C ALA A 104 7.23 16.60 3.66
N ALA A 105 6.39 16.61 4.69
CA ALA A 105 5.52 15.50 5.04
C ALA A 105 4.50 15.12 3.93
N MET A 106 4.16 16.04 3.04
CA MET A 106 3.26 15.80 1.90
C MET A 106 4.03 15.37 0.64
N THR A 107 5.30 15.69 0.54
CA THR A 107 6.14 15.46 -0.66
C THR A 107 7.20 14.36 -0.46
N ASP A 108 7.17 13.65 0.69
CA ASP A 108 8.14 12.60 1.06
C ASP A 108 7.93 11.28 0.29
N ALA A 109 6.99 11.26 -0.67
CA ALA A 109 6.76 10.07 -1.49
C ALA A 109 8.00 9.78 -2.39
N PRO A 110 8.53 8.54 -2.38
CA PRO A 110 9.70 8.20 -3.19
C PRO A 110 9.44 8.45 -4.68
N ALA A 111 10.39 9.10 -5.35
CA ALA A 111 10.33 9.44 -6.77
C ALA A 111 9.08 10.25 -7.17
N LEU A 112 8.59 11.12 -6.29
CA LEU A 112 7.51 12.04 -6.60
C LEU A 112 7.91 12.95 -7.77
N ALA A 113 7.10 12.97 -8.82
CA ALA A 113 7.33 13.80 -9.99
C ALA A 113 6.01 14.17 -10.68
N ILE A 114 6.04 15.31 -11.40
CA ILE A 114 4.97 15.70 -12.31
C ILE A 114 5.17 14.91 -13.62
N ALA A 115 4.10 14.30 -14.12
CA ALA A 115 4.09 13.56 -15.38
C ALA A 115 3.06 14.10 -16.36
N ASP A 116 3.12 13.67 -17.61
CA ASP A 116 2.09 13.99 -18.59
C ASP A 116 0.85 13.06 -18.48
N PRO A 117 -0.37 13.53 -18.77
CA PRO A 117 -0.68 14.90 -19.14
C PRO A 117 -0.75 15.85 -17.92
N THR A 118 -0.07 16.97 -18.00
CA THR A 118 -0.21 18.10 -17.05
C THR A 118 -0.30 19.37 -17.86
N GLY A 119 -1.39 20.11 -17.73
CA GLY A 119 -1.70 21.28 -18.53
C GLY A 119 -3.15 21.68 -18.44
N VAL A 120 -3.67 22.29 -19.47
CA VAL A 120 -5.07 22.70 -19.58
C VAL A 120 -5.92 21.52 -20.01
N ALA A 121 -6.92 21.20 -19.20
CA ALA A 121 -7.87 20.15 -19.55
C ALA A 121 -8.81 20.61 -20.70
N PRO A 122 -9.40 19.67 -21.46
CA PRO A 122 -10.34 20.00 -22.54
C PRO A 122 -11.56 20.82 -22.12
N ASP A 123 -11.88 20.79 -20.84
CA ASP A 123 -12.97 21.53 -20.21
C ASP A 123 -12.54 22.89 -19.63
N GLY A 124 -11.30 23.32 -19.90
CA GLY A 124 -10.74 24.60 -19.47
C GLY A 124 -10.17 24.58 -18.02
N GLY A 125 -10.23 23.46 -17.33
CA GLY A 125 -9.65 23.31 -15.98
C GLY A 125 -8.14 23.04 -16.00
N ALA A 126 -7.50 23.12 -14.83
CA ALA A 126 -6.12 22.69 -14.64
C ALA A 126 -6.07 21.19 -14.41
N GLN A 127 -5.36 20.47 -15.27
CA GLN A 127 -5.09 19.04 -15.13
C GLN A 127 -3.68 18.81 -14.63
N VAL A 128 -3.53 18.03 -13.57
CA VAL A 128 -2.22 17.67 -13.00
C VAL A 128 -2.11 16.16 -12.88
N THR A 129 -1.00 15.63 -13.35
CA THR A 129 -0.64 14.21 -13.19
C THR A 129 0.59 14.10 -12.29
N LEU A 130 0.45 13.37 -11.18
CA LEU A 130 1.57 13.03 -10.30
C LEU A 130 1.89 11.54 -10.41
N VAL A 131 3.17 11.24 -10.29
CA VAL A 131 3.70 9.87 -10.17
C VAL A 131 4.56 9.76 -8.92
N ALA A 132 4.52 8.59 -8.28
CA ALA A 132 5.36 8.26 -7.14
C ALA A 132 5.59 6.75 -7.09
N LEU A 133 6.54 6.28 -6.26
CA LEU A 133 6.79 4.87 -6.02
C LEU A 133 6.30 4.48 -4.62
N SER A 134 5.41 3.48 -4.55
CA SER A 134 5.06 2.83 -3.29
C SER A 134 6.02 1.68 -3.00
N ARG A 135 6.56 1.62 -1.78
CA ARG A 135 7.47 0.57 -1.31
C ARG A 135 6.90 -0.10 -0.08
N PRO A 136 6.01 -1.10 -0.24
CA PRO A 136 5.42 -1.80 0.90
C PRO A 136 6.50 -2.53 1.70
N ALA A 137 6.59 -2.22 3.01
CA ALA A 137 7.66 -2.68 3.88
C ALA A 137 7.65 -4.20 4.19
N PHE A 138 6.51 -4.87 3.99
CA PHE A 138 6.31 -6.24 4.48
C PHE A 138 6.68 -7.37 3.51
N LEU A 139 7.05 -7.08 2.26
CA LEU A 139 7.33 -8.09 1.25
C LEU A 139 8.63 -7.87 0.44
N PRO A 140 9.75 -7.41 1.05
CA PRO A 140 10.94 -7.09 0.27
C PRO A 140 11.55 -8.31 -0.45
N TRP A 141 11.40 -9.52 0.11
CA TRP A 141 11.96 -10.75 -0.45
C TRP A 141 11.06 -11.42 -1.49
N VAL A 142 9.74 -11.32 -1.36
CA VAL A 142 8.77 -11.86 -2.32
C VAL A 142 8.70 -10.97 -3.57
N LEU A 143 8.87 -9.65 -3.38
CA LEU A 143 8.83 -8.66 -4.45
C LEU A 143 10.22 -8.33 -5.00
N ALA A 144 11.24 -9.16 -4.77
CA ALA A 144 12.57 -8.94 -5.32
C ALA A 144 12.60 -8.62 -6.84
N PRO A 145 11.72 -9.17 -7.70
CA PRO A 145 11.60 -8.77 -9.09
C PRO A 145 11.08 -7.33 -9.28
N TRP A 146 10.39 -6.77 -8.29
CA TRP A 146 9.86 -5.38 -8.27
C TRP A 146 10.54 -4.55 -7.17
N SER A 147 11.83 -4.77 -6.95
CA SER A 147 12.61 -4.11 -5.89
C SER A 147 12.63 -2.58 -5.99
N GLU A 148 12.32 -2.04 -7.17
CA GLU A 148 12.23 -0.59 -7.40
C GLU A 148 10.94 0.04 -6.83
N GLY A 149 9.96 -0.77 -6.44
CA GLY A 149 8.66 -0.33 -5.94
C GLY A 149 7.55 -0.42 -6.98
N ILE A 150 6.33 -0.11 -6.55
CA ILE A 150 5.13 -0.11 -7.38
C ILE A 150 4.89 1.32 -7.84
N ALA A 151 4.91 1.56 -9.16
CA ALA A 151 4.63 2.88 -9.71
C ALA A 151 3.15 3.24 -9.53
N LEU A 152 2.90 4.34 -8.84
CA LEU A 152 1.59 4.94 -8.69
C LEU A 152 1.48 6.13 -9.64
N ARG A 153 0.32 6.29 -10.28
CA ARG A 153 0.02 7.42 -11.13
C ARG A 153 -1.40 7.90 -10.84
N VAL A 154 -1.53 9.19 -10.68
CA VAL A 154 -2.82 9.85 -10.40
C VAL A 154 -2.94 11.08 -11.29
N THR A 155 -4.09 11.23 -11.94
CA THR A 155 -4.42 12.41 -12.74
C THR A 155 -5.69 13.04 -12.18
N VAL A 156 -5.66 14.34 -11.94
CA VAL A 156 -6.73 15.12 -11.35
C VAL A 156 -6.96 16.37 -12.21
N THR A 157 -8.21 16.81 -12.30
CA THR A 157 -8.59 18.06 -12.96
C THR A 157 -9.37 18.92 -11.98
N ALA A 158 -8.94 20.16 -11.79
CA ALA A 158 -9.63 21.18 -11.00
C ALA A 158 -10.08 22.35 -11.89
N ARG A 159 -11.22 22.95 -11.53
CA ARG A 159 -11.72 24.18 -12.17
C ARG A 159 -11.61 25.33 -11.17
N GLY A 160 -11.22 26.50 -11.66
CA GLY A 160 -11.41 27.73 -10.95
C GLY A 160 -12.90 27.98 -10.72
N GLY A 161 -13.27 28.39 -9.53
CA GLY A 161 -14.65 28.68 -9.13
C GLY A 161 -15.01 30.14 -9.35
#